data_d6606e6d13c2e586c5f107043f9dfd52
#
_entry.id   d6606e6d13c2e586c5f107043f9dfd52
#
_cell.length_a   1.000
_cell.length_b   1.000
_cell.length_c   1.000
_cell.angle_alpha   90.00
_cell.angle_beta   90.00
_cell.angle_gamma   90.00
#
_symmetry.space_group_name_H-M   'P 1'
#
loop_
_entity.id
_entity.type
_entity.pdbx_description
1 polymer ?
#
loop_
_entity_poly.entity_id
_entity_poly.type
_entity_poly.pdbx_seq_one_letter_code
_entity_poly.pdbx_strand_id
1 'polypeptide(L)'
;MWLYAPSPKCRSGEYVPLSAKFCYLLTQKYMFLPIARYSIHVWECLCCGNDIFGKRMVAMKYISVEEAAKKWGVSARSARGYCAAGKIDGALLTGKMWHIPEIACKPERINKKSYAPKTLLDVLKAEKTAKLSGGIYHKIQIELTYNSNHIEGSCLTHDQTRHIFETNTIGVSDSAINVDDVMETVNHFKCIDMVIDSAHHVPSEAFVKQLHGVLKSGTSDFRLNWFAVGNYKKLPNEVGGMTTATPENVASEVCKLLAEYNAIKCKSLEDLLDFHVRFECIHPFQDGNGRVGRLLLFKECLRNNIVPFIIAADMKMFYYRGLKEWDRERGYLRDMCLLAQDRFKTYLDYFRVPYNKE
;
A
#
# COMPACT_ATOMS: atom_id res chain seq x y z
N MET A 1 42.22 -12.03 -26.96
CA MET A 1 42.34 -13.18 -27.86
C MET A 1 40.91 -13.65 -28.14
N TRP A 2 40.44 -13.31 -29.33
CA TRP A 2 39.05 -13.54 -29.77
C TRP A 2 38.92 -14.93 -30.33
N LEU A 3 37.88 -15.71 -29.94
CA LEU A 3 37.49 -16.93 -30.61
C LEU A 3 36.03 -16.83 -31.04
N TYR A 4 35.85 -16.79 -32.35
CA TYR A 4 34.59 -16.94 -33.08
C TYR A 4 34.06 -18.38 -32.91
N ALA A 5 32.72 -18.50 -32.68
CA ALA A 5 31.97 -19.74 -32.85
C ALA A 5 30.92 -19.55 -33.97
N PRO A 6 30.74 -20.53 -34.86
CA PRO A 6 29.96 -20.36 -36.07
C PRO A 6 28.43 -20.59 -35.87
N SER A 7 27.63 -19.91 -36.65
CA SER A 7 26.19 -20.01 -36.71
C SER A 7 25.70 -21.33 -37.34
N PRO A 8 24.59 -21.94 -36.88
CA PRO A 8 23.99 -23.10 -37.53
C PRO A 8 23.17 -22.69 -38.77
N LYS A 9 23.40 -23.42 -39.87
CA LYS A 9 22.66 -23.34 -41.12
C LYS A 9 21.24 -23.91 -40.97
N CYS A 10 20.20 -23.11 -41.28
CA CYS A 10 18.88 -23.63 -41.53
C CYS A 10 18.76 -24.17 -42.96
N ARG A 11 18.33 -25.45 -43.07
CA ARG A 11 17.83 -26.07 -44.30
C ARG A 11 16.32 -25.87 -44.36
N SER A 12 15.86 -25.57 -45.55
CA SER A 12 14.51 -25.50 -46.13
C SER A 12 14.01 -24.09 -46.38
N GLY A 13 13.87 -23.81 -47.67
CA GLY A 13 13.43 -22.54 -48.18
C GLY A 13 11.91 -22.42 -48.11
N GLU A 14 11.47 -21.49 -47.30
CA GLU A 14 10.18 -20.83 -47.46
C GLU A 14 10.37 -19.36 -47.11
N TYR A 15 10.03 -18.48 -48.09
CA TYR A 15 10.04 -17.03 -47.96
C TYR A 15 8.97 -16.59 -47.00
N VAL A 16 9.32 -16.09 -45.81
CA VAL A 16 8.39 -15.37 -44.92
C VAL A 16 8.62 -13.87 -45.13
N PRO A 17 7.59 -13.08 -45.41
CA PRO A 17 7.77 -11.66 -45.69
C PRO A 17 8.22 -10.91 -44.40
N LEU A 18 9.15 -9.96 -44.62
CA LEU A 18 9.82 -9.16 -43.58
C LEU A 18 8.93 -8.27 -42.73
N SER A 19 7.62 -8.20 -42.97
CA SER A 19 6.67 -7.36 -42.24
C SER A 19 6.25 -7.89 -40.87
N ALA A 20 6.29 -9.20 -40.62
CA ALA A 20 5.83 -9.79 -39.37
C ALA A 20 6.89 -9.79 -38.23
N LYS A 21 8.18 -9.69 -38.56
CA LYS A 21 9.26 -9.66 -37.58
C LYS A 21 9.52 -8.26 -36.99
N PHE A 22 9.10 -7.22 -37.68
CA PHE A 22 9.31 -5.84 -37.17
C PHE A 22 8.28 -5.42 -36.11
N CYS A 23 7.07 -5.96 -36.15
CA CYS A 23 6.05 -5.69 -35.12
C CYS A 23 6.32 -6.41 -33.79
N TYR A 24 6.93 -7.59 -33.81
CA TYR A 24 7.16 -8.37 -32.58
C TYR A 24 8.31 -7.85 -31.72
N LEU A 25 9.29 -7.17 -32.31
CA LEU A 25 10.43 -6.59 -31.61
C LEU A 25 10.17 -5.21 -31.01
N LEU A 26 9.12 -4.50 -31.44
CA LEU A 26 8.75 -3.19 -30.90
C LEU A 26 7.85 -3.29 -29.67
N THR A 27 7.15 -4.40 -29.45
CA THR A 27 6.27 -4.60 -28.29
C THR A 27 7.00 -5.02 -27.02
N GLN A 28 8.23 -5.52 -27.09
CA GLN A 28 9.00 -5.92 -25.91
C GLN A 28 9.95 -4.86 -25.32
N LYS A 29 10.15 -3.73 -26.03
CA LYS A 29 11.18 -2.75 -25.61
C LYS A 29 10.68 -1.48 -24.96
N TYR A 30 9.36 -1.30 -24.80
CA TYR A 30 8.78 -0.05 -24.28
C TYR A 30 7.75 -0.24 -23.15
N MET A 31 8.03 -1.13 -22.21
CA MET A 31 7.16 -1.33 -21.04
C MET A 31 7.56 -0.51 -19.80
N PHE A 32 8.53 0.39 -19.89
CA PHE A 32 8.90 1.28 -18.79
C PHE A 32 9.42 2.63 -19.28
N LEU A 33 8.50 3.57 -19.55
CA LEU A 33 8.80 5.02 -19.49
C LEU A 33 7.50 5.83 -19.37
N PRO A 34 7.47 6.94 -18.61
CA PRO A 34 6.25 7.70 -18.34
C PRO A 34 5.81 8.50 -19.57
N ILE A 35 4.49 8.57 -19.73
CA ILE A 35 3.79 9.21 -20.84
C ILE A 35 4.14 10.71 -20.90
N ALA A 36 5.04 11.06 -21.80
CA ALA A 36 5.20 12.42 -22.30
C ALA A 36 4.56 12.51 -23.69
N ARG A 37 3.69 13.50 -23.84
CA ARG A 37 2.96 13.94 -25.03
C ARG A 37 3.68 13.65 -26.35
N TYR A 38 3.07 12.83 -27.20
CA TYR A 38 3.39 12.81 -28.65
C TYR A 38 2.13 12.86 -29.46
N SER A 39 2.10 13.83 -30.37
CA SER A 39 1.14 13.96 -31.46
C SER A 39 1.27 12.77 -32.40
N ILE A 40 0.21 12.00 -32.55
CA ILE A 40 0.14 10.93 -33.54
C ILE A 40 -0.30 11.58 -34.87
N HIS A 41 0.63 11.74 -35.81
CA HIS A 41 0.28 11.91 -37.18
C HIS A 41 -0.25 10.59 -37.74
N VAL A 42 -1.52 10.58 -38.11
CA VAL A 42 -2.15 9.48 -38.82
C VAL A 42 -1.52 9.37 -40.19
N TRP A 43 -0.75 8.33 -40.45
CA TRP A 43 -0.38 7.92 -41.79
C TRP A 43 -1.54 7.09 -42.37
N GLU A 44 -2.17 7.61 -43.41
CA GLU A 44 -3.08 6.82 -44.24
C GLU A 44 -2.30 5.71 -44.95
N CYS A 45 -2.53 4.48 -44.57
CA CYS A 45 -2.09 3.32 -45.29
C CYS A 45 -3.22 2.89 -46.26
N LEU A 46 -3.16 3.38 -47.47
CA LEU A 46 -3.94 2.87 -48.60
C LEU A 46 -3.35 1.54 -49.02
N CYS A 47 -3.82 0.43 -48.50
CA CYS A 47 -3.80 -0.91 -49.17
C CYS A 47 -4.40 -1.93 -48.20
N CYS A 48 -5.42 -2.62 -48.70
CA CYS A 48 -6.12 -3.79 -48.14
C CYS A 48 -7.41 -3.48 -47.39
N GLY A 49 -8.50 -3.42 -48.17
CA GLY A 49 -9.84 -3.58 -47.64
C GLY A 49 -10.03 -5.01 -47.14
N ASN A 50 -10.16 -5.12 -45.81
CA ASN A 50 -10.96 -6.14 -45.13
C ASN A 50 -11.08 -5.73 -43.64
N ASP A 51 -12.31 -5.43 -43.27
CA ASP A 51 -12.73 -5.09 -41.91
C ASP A 51 -12.54 -6.31 -40.96
N ILE A 52 -11.57 -6.25 -40.04
CA ILE A 52 -11.39 -7.28 -38.98
C ILE A 52 -12.04 -6.88 -37.68
N PHE A 53 -12.52 -5.66 -37.49
CA PHE A 53 -13.31 -5.29 -36.29
C PHE A 53 -14.49 -4.40 -36.71
N GLY A 54 -15.69 -4.99 -36.70
CA GLY A 54 -16.96 -4.31 -36.95
C GLY A 54 -17.35 -3.24 -35.92
N LYS A 55 -16.48 -2.25 -35.66
CA LYS A 55 -16.83 -1.01 -35.00
C LYS A 55 -16.78 0.10 -36.01
N ARG A 56 -17.97 0.53 -36.50
CA ARG A 56 -18.13 1.80 -37.23
C ARG A 56 -17.37 2.87 -36.47
N MET A 57 -16.32 3.43 -37.05
CA MET A 57 -15.75 4.70 -36.58
C MET A 57 -16.83 5.77 -36.79
N VAL A 58 -17.52 6.10 -35.70
CA VAL A 58 -18.39 7.26 -35.65
C VAL A 58 -17.45 8.46 -35.67
N ALA A 59 -17.48 9.26 -36.74
CA ALA A 59 -16.71 10.50 -36.81
C ALA A 59 -17.12 11.38 -35.63
N MET A 60 -16.16 11.66 -34.71
CA MET A 60 -16.42 12.50 -33.54
C MET A 60 -16.77 13.90 -34.02
N LYS A 61 -17.98 14.34 -33.77
CA LYS A 61 -18.45 15.68 -34.04
C LYS A 61 -17.96 16.61 -32.93
N TYR A 62 -17.41 17.75 -33.34
CA TYR A 62 -16.91 18.78 -32.43
C TYR A 62 -17.79 20.02 -32.50
N ILE A 63 -17.97 20.64 -31.34
CA ILE A 63 -18.71 21.90 -31.17
C ILE A 63 -17.77 23.00 -30.67
N SER A 64 -18.17 24.25 -30.88
CA SER A 64 -17.45 25.42 -30.40
C SER A 64 -17.58 25.59 -28.88
N VAL A 65 -16.71 26.42 -28.30
CA VAL A 65 -16.80 26.78 -26.87
C VAL A 65 -18.15 27.45 -26.53
N GLU A 66 -18.66 28.24 -27.44
CA GLU A 66 -19.93 28.98 -27.31
C GLU A 66 -21.12 28.02 -27.30
N GLU A 67 -21.12 27.02 -28.17
CA GLU A 67 -22.14 25.97 -28.19
C GLU A 67 -22.10 25.09 -26.98
N ALA A 68 -20.88 24.68 -26.56
CA ALA A 68 -20.70 23.90 -25.32
C ALA A 68 -21.14 24.70 -24.10
N ALA A 69 -20.82 25.97 -24.02
CA ALA A 69 -21.20 26.86 -22.93
C ALA A 69 -22.76 26.97 -22.85
N LYS A 70 -23.42 27.11 -23.99
CA LYS A 70 -24.90 27.11 -24.05
C LYS A 70 -25.49 25.78 -23.64
N LYS A 71 -24.94 24.67 -24.12
CA LYS A 71 -25.36 23.30 -23.76
C LYS A 71 -25.24 23.03 -22.26
N TRP A 72 -24.17 23.52 -21.62
CA TRP A 72 -23.86 23.28 -20.22
C TRP A 72 -24.44 24.33 -19.26
N GLY A 73 -25.05 25.41 -19.75
CA GLY A 73 -25.55 26.50 -18.92
C GLY A 73 -24.45 27.24 -18.15
N VAL A 74 -23.30 27.48 -18.82
CA VAL A 74 -22.15 28.19 -18.25
C VAL A 74 -21.67 29.32 -19.15
N SER A 75 -20.83 30.23 -18.66
CA SER A 75 -20.22 31.23 -19.53
C SER A 75 -19.16 30.61 -20.47
N ALA A 76 -18.96 31.18 -21.65
CA ALA A 76 -17.89 30.79 -22.56
C ALA A 76 -16.50 30.84 -21.91
N ARG A 77 -16.27 31.78 -20.99
CA ARG A 77 -15.04 31.86 -20.17
C ARG A 77 -14.86 30.62 -19.31
N SER A 78 -15.93 30.13 -18.68
CA SER A 78 -15.88 28.91 -17.87
C SER A 78 -15.60 27.67 -18.72
N ALA A 79 -16.23 27.55 -19.89
CA ALA A 79 -16.00 26.45 -20.81
C ALA A 79 -14.56 26.42 -21.33
N ARG A 80 -13.97 27.59 -21.70
CA ARG A 80 -12.53 27.71 -22.01
C ARG A 80 -11.65 27.31 -20.86
N GLY A 81 -12.00 27.70 -19.63
CA GLY A 81 -11.27 27.32 -18.42
C GLY A 81 -11.26 25.80 -18.18
N TYR A 82 -12.34 25.10 -18.50
CA TYR A 82 -12.39 23.63 -18.40
C TYR A 82 -11.49 22.95 -19.43
N CYS A 83 -11.44 23.48 -20.67
CA CYS A 83 -10.54 22.98 -21.70
C CYS A 83 -9.07 23.22 -21.32
N ALA A 84 -8.73 24.43 -20.90
CA ALA A 84 -7.37 24.80 -20.50
C ALA A 84 -6.87 24.01 -19.29
N ALA A 85 -7.78 23.63 -18.38
CA ALA A 85 -7.48 22.80 -17.20
C ALA A 85 -7.45 21.29 -17.51
N GLY A 86 -7.61 20.88 -18.79
CA GLY A 86 -7.61 19.46 -19.17
C GLY A 86 -8.78 18.64 -18.62
N LYS A 87 -9.90 19.30 -18.26
CA LYS A 87 -11.07 18.66 -17.64
C LYS A 87 -12.08 18.08 -18.62
N ILE A 88 -11.82 18.22 -19.90
CA ILE A 88 -12.67 17.72 -20.99
C ILE A 88 -11.86 16.79 -21.86
N ASP A 89 -12.15 15.50 -21.77
CA ASP A 89 -11.48 14.50 -22.57
C ASP A 89 -11.76 14.72 -24.05
N GLY A 90 -10.71 14.68 -24.88
CA GLY A 90 -10.80 14.87 -26.32
C GLY A 90 -10.97 16.32 -26.77
N ALA A 91 -10.90 17.33 -25.89
CA ALA A 91 -10.88 18.72 -26.29
C ALA A 91 -9.57 19.07 -27.02
N LEU A 92 -9.66 19.69 -28.19
CA LEU A 92 -8.52 20.03 -29.06
C LEU A 92 -8.39 21.55 -29.17
N LEU A 93 -7.16 22.05 -29.08
CA LEU A 93 -6.84 23.46 -29.35
C LEU A 93 -6.24 23.58 -30.74
N THR A 94 -6.94 24.24 -31.62
CA THR A 94 -6.44 24.53 -32.99
C THR A 94 -6.27 26.05 -33.13
N GLY A 95 -5.02 26.48 -33.20
CA GLY A 95 -4.70 27.90 -33.13
C GLY A 95 -5.09 28.53 -31.80
N LYS A 96 -6.09 29.43 -31.80
CA LYS A 96 -6.63 30.09 -30.57
C LYS A 96 -8.01 29.58 -30.19
N MET A 97 -8.55 28.58 -30.90
CA MET A 97 -9.91 28.06 -30.70
C MET A 97 -9.90 26.64 -30.12
N TRP A 98 -10.76 26.42 -29.14
CA TRP A 98 -11.02 25.09 -28.57
C TRP A 98 -12.15 24.42 -29.35
N HIS A 99 -11.94 23.16 -29.69
CA HIS A 99 -12.93 22.25 -30.25
C HIS A 99 -13.27 21.20 -29.18
N ILE A 100 -14.55 21.08 -28.84
CA ILE A 100 -15.04 20.22 -27.75
C ILE A 100 -15.84 19.10 -28.37
N PRO A 101 -15.59 17.82 -28.04
CA PRO A 101 -16.46 16.74 -28.51
C PRO A 101 -17.94 17.00 -28.15
N GLU A 102 -18.83 16.83 -29.12
CA GLU A 102 -20.29 17.08 -28.90
C GLU A 102 -20.86 16.21 -27.79
N ILE A 103 -20.29 15.00 -27.57
CA ILE A 103 -20.68 14.08 -26.51
C ILE A 103 -20.14 14.46 -25.13
N ALA A 104 -19.23 15.46 -25.05
CA ALA A 104 -18.65 15.85 -23.78
C ALA A 104 -19.70 16.39 -22.82
N CYS A 105 -19.61 15.98 -21.58
CA CYS A 105 -20.45 16.47 -20.50
C CYS A 105 -19.78 17.64 -19.77
N LYS A 106 -20.59 18.49 -19.14
CA LYS A 106 -20.10 19.53 -18.25
C LYS A 106 -19.27 18.91 -17.12
N PRO A 107 -18.00 19.32 -16.93
CA PRO A 107 -17.22 18.86 -15.81
C PRO A 107 -17.90 19.24 -14.49
N GLU A 108 -18.03 18.27 -13.59
CA GLU A 108 -18.54 18.54 -12.27
C GLU A 108 -17.62 19.52 -11.55
N ARG A 109 -18.22 20.53 -10.91
CA ARG A 109 -17.50 21.34 -9.94
C ARG A 109 -17.20 20.44 -8.76
N ILE A 110 -15.97 19.97 -8.65
CA ILE A 110 -15.47 19.48 -7.38
C ILE A 110 -15.52 20.69 -6.45
N ASN A 111 -16.60 20.81 -5.67
CA ASN A 111 -16.67 21.79 -4.61
C ASN A 111 -15.51 21.49 -3.66
N LYS A 112 -14.47 22.31 -3.66
CA LYS A 112 -13.41 22.31 -2.64
C LYS A 112 -13.98 22.72 -1.24
N LYS A 113 -15.31 22.84 -1.09
CA LYS A 113 -15.93 23.06 0.20
C LYS A 113 -15.84 21.77 1.00
N SER A 114 -14.84 21.77 1.90
CA SER A 114 -14.72 20.91 3.07
C SER A 114 -14.87 19.40 2.81
N TYR A 115 -13.86 18.77 2.21
CA TYR A 115 -13.53 17.42 2.62
C TYR A 115 -12.77 17.55 3.96
N ALA A 116 -13.51 17.93 5.01
CA ALA A 116 -12.98 17.70 6.34
C ALA A 116 -12.81 16.19 6.45
N PRO A 117 -11.62 15.68 6.76
CA PRO A 117 -11.40 14.24 6.91
C PRO A 117 -12.39 13.73 7.95
N LYS A 118 -13.17 12.72 7.58
CA LYS A 118 -14.22 12.15 8.43
C LYS A 118 -13.69 11.12 9.42
N THR A 119 -12.52 10.55 9.11
CA THR A 119 -11.90 9.49 9.90
C THR A 119 -10.40 9.72 10.02
N LEU A 120 -9.77 9.06 11.01
CA LEU A 120 -8.30 9.04 11.11
C LEU A 120 -7.65 8.55 9.81
N LEU A 121 -8.21 7.52 9.17
CA LEU A 121 -7.67 6.98 7.91
C LEU A 121 -7.65 8.04 6.80
N ASP A 122 -8.68 8.88 6.71
CA ASP A 122 -8.72 9.97 5.73
C ASP A 122 -7.62 11.00 5.99
N VAL A 123 -7.36 11.33 7.26
CA VAL A 123 -6.26 12.23 7.66
C VAL A 123 -4.91 11.63 7.27
N LEU A 124 -4.68 10.36 7.64
CA LEU A 124 -3.41 9.68 7.35
C LEU A 124 -3.11 9.64 5.85
N LYS A 125 -4.12 9.32 5.03
CA LYS A 125 -3.99 9.32 3.56
C LYS A 125 -3.70 10.72 3.00
N ALA A 126 -4.36 11.74 3.52
CA ALA A 126 -4.16 13.11 3.09
C ALA A 126 -2.75 13.62 3.46
N GLU A 127 -2.29 13.41 4.69
CA GLU A 127 -0.97 13.82 5.16
C GLU A 127 0.16 13.06 4.45
N LYS A 128 0.00 11.74 4.26
CA LYS A 128 0.93 10.91 3.48
C LYS A 128 1.06 11.43 2.06
N THR A 129 -0.05 11.70 1.37
CA THR A 129 -0.06 12.21 -0.01
C THR A 129 0.57 13.59 -0.11
N ALA A 130 0.33 14.45 0.89
CA ALA A 130 0.91 15.79 0.98
C ALA A 130 2.38 15.78 1.43
N LYS A 131 2.91 14.63 1.87
CA LYS A 131 4.23 14.51 2.51
C LYS A 131 4.39 15.52 3.66
N LEU A 132 3.33 15.65 4.48
CA LEU A 132 3.30 16.63 5.56
C LEU A 132 4.25 16.19 6.68
N SER A 133 5.20 17.04 7.01
CA SER A 133 6.05 16.86 8.19
C SER A 133 5.35 17.38 9.45
N GLY A 134 5.53 16.67 10.57
CA GLY A 134 5.01 17.10 11.87
C GLY A 134 3.50 16.87 12.07
N GLY A 135 2.81 16.16 11.18
CA GLY A 135 1.41 15.74 11.33
C GLY A 135 1.26 14.43 12.12
N ILE A 136 0.01 13.95 12.24
CA ILE A 136 -0.27 12.69 12.94
C ILE A 136 0.30 11.47 12.18
N TYR A 137 0.32 11.50 10.85
CA TYR A 137 0.96 10.47 10.05
C TYR A 137 2.46 10.36 10.40
N HIS A 138 3.17 11.49 10.45
CA HIS A 138 4.57 11.56 10.83
C HIS A 138 4.79 10.99 12.25
N LYS A 139 3.94 11.39 13.20
CA LYS A 139 3.99 10.89 14.59
C LYS A 139 3.80 9.38 14.66
N ILE A 140 2.79 8.84 13.96
CA ILE A 140 2.51 7.40 13.94
C ILE A 140 3.65 6.62 13.31
N GLN A 141 4.23 7.09 12.20
CA GLN A 141 5.37 6.44 11.57
C GLN A 141 6.52 6.20 12.57
N ILE A 142 6.86 7.20 13.34
CA ILE A 142 7.96 7.11 14.32
C ILE A 142 7.56 6.24 15.52
N GLU A 143 6.43 6.54 16.15
CA GLU A 143 6.04 5.90 17.41
C GLU A 143 5.70 4.41 17.22
N LEU A 144 4.93 4.07 16.18
CA LEU A 144 4.58 2.66 15.92
C LEU A 144 5.81 1.85 15.54
N THR A 145 6.71 2.41 14.74
CA THR A 145 7.94 1.73 14.32
C THR A 145 8.89 1.53 15.49
N TYR A 146 9.17 2.59 16.25
CA TYR A 146 10.06 2.50 17.41
C TYR A 146 9.57 1.45 18.39
N ASN A 147 8.33 1.59 18.87
CA ASN A 147 7.81 0.71 19.90
C ASN A 147 7.69 -0.74 19.40
N SER A 148 7.20 -0.95 18.18
CA SER A 148 7.04 -2.29 17.63
C SER A 148 8.37 -3.03 17.45
N ASN A 149 9.42 -2.35 16.98
CA ASN A 149 10.74 -2.95 16.85
C ASN A 149 11.43 -3.14 18.20
N HIS A 150 11.26 -2.21 19.14
CA HIS A 150 11.87 -2.29 20.47
C HIS A 150 11.28 -3.45 21.31
N ILE A 151 9.99 -3.76 21.15
CA ILE A 151 9.36 -4.96 21.73
C ILE A 151 10.07 -6.23 21.26
N GLU A 152 10.48 -6.28 20.00
CA GLU A 152 11.19 -7.45 19.41
C GLU A 152 12.71 -7.43 19.66
N GLY A 153 13.23 -6.43 20.36
CA GLY A 153 14.62 -6.39 20.80
C GLY A 153 15.55 -5.50 19.98
N SER A 154 15.02 -4.68 19.07
CA SER A 154 15.82 -3.66 18.40
C SER A 154 16.45 -2.69 19.40
N CYS A 155 17.73 -2.42 19.21
CA CYS A 155 18.53 -1.52 20.05
C CYS A 155 18.52 -0.07 19.57
N LEU A 156 17.83 0.24 18.47
CA LEU A 156 17.73 1.63 17.99
C LEU A 156 16.96 2.49 18.99
N THR A 157 17.49 3.66 19.28
CA THR A 157 16.81 4.65 20.12
C THR A 157 15.64 5.29 19.37
N HIS A 158 14.74 5.94 20.12
CA HIS A 158 13.65 6.71 19.55
C HIS A 158 14.15 7.81 18.60
N ASP A 159 15.23 8.52 19.00
CA ASP A 159 15.83 9.57 18.17
C ASP A 159 16.47 9.01 16.90
N GLN A 160 17.13 7.85 16.96
CA GLN A 160 17.67 7.19 15.78
C GLN A 160 16.54 6.77 14.83
N THR A 161 15.45 6.20 15.34
CA THR A 161 14.26 5.86 14.54
C THR A 161 13.69 7.10 13.87
N ARG A 162 13.58 8.22 14.59
CA ARG A 162 13.13 9.49 14.07
C ARG A 162 14.06 10.03 12.97
N HIS A 163 15.38 10.04 13.19
CA HIS A 163 16.36 10.49 12.20
C HIS A 163 16.29 9.66 10.91
N ILE A 164 16.16 8.34 11.03
CA ILE A 164 16.00 7.47 9.86
C ILE A 164 14.75 7.88 9.06
N PHE A 165 13.63 8.15 9.73
CA PHE A 165 12.40 8.56 9.05
C PHE A 165 12.50 9.94 8.41
N GLU A 166 12.99 10.93 9.16
CA GLU A 166 12.99 12.33 8.74
C GLU A 166 14.07 12.65 7.71
N THR A 167 15.26 12.06 7.85
CA THR A 167 16.45 12.47 7.11
C THR A 167 17.11 11.35 6.31
N ASN A 168 16.61 10.12 6.44
CA ASN A 168 17.24 8.92 5.87
C ASN A 168 18.72 8.77 6.30
N THR A 169 19.04 9.24 7.50
CA THR A 169 20.36 9.12 8.12
C THR A 169 20.24 8.45 9.48
N ILE A 170 21.36 7.95 9.99
CA ILE A 170 21.46 7.42 11.35
C ILE A 170 22.45 8.27 12.13
N GLY A 171 22.07 8.69 13.34
CA GLY A 171 22.98 9.40 14.23
C GLY A 171 24.14 8.49 14.64
N VAL A 172 25.36 9.04 14.63
CA VAL A 172 26.54 8.30 15.11
C VAL A 172 26.39 8.10 16.63
N SER A 173 26.59 6.84 17.07
CA SER A 173 26.70 6.48 18.48
C SER A 173 28.05 5.80 18.70
N ASP A 174 28.56 5.82 19.93
CA ASP A 174 29.81 5.14 20.30
C ASP A 174 29.67 3.59 20.30
N SER A 175 28.45 3.08 20.14
CA SER A 175 28.14 1.65 20.07
C SER A 175 27.85 1.21 18.64
N ALA A 176 28.21 -0.04 18.34
CA ALA A 176 27.86 -0.66 17.05
C ALA A 176 26.35 -0.72 16.87
N ILE A 177 25.89 -0.34 15.69
CA ILE A 177 24.46 -0.40 15.30
C ILE A 177 24.26 -1.66 14.46
N ASN A 178 23.27 -2.47 14.82
CA ASN A 178 22.89 -3.62 14.02
C ASN A 178 22.26 -3.16 12.71
N VAL A 179 22.81 -3.61 11.60
CA VAL A 179 22.33 -3.27 10.25
C VAL A 179 20.92 -3.80 10.03
N ASP A 180 20.59 -4.97 10.55
CA ASP A 180 19.24 -5.54 10.41
C ASP A 180 18.19 -4.69 11.16
N ASP A 181 18.53 -4.14 12.33
CA ASP A 181 17.65 -3.20 13.04
C ASP A 181 17.33 -1.96 12.18
N VAL A 182 18.33 -1.44 11.46
CA VAL A 182 18.15 -0.30 10.55
C VAL A 182 17.25 -0.69 9.37
N MET A 183 17.54 -1.83 8.74
CA MET A 183 16.77 -2.33 7.60
C MET A 183 15.32 -2.60 7.97
N GLU A 184 15.08 -3.26 9.09
CA GLU A 184 13.74 -3.56 9.59
C GLU A 184 12.98 -2.28 9.97
N THR A 185 13.67 -1.26 10.52
CA THR A 185 13.09 0.05 10.79
C THR A 185 12.62 0.75 9.52
N VAL A 186 13.48 0.83 8.49
CA VAL A 186 13.11 1.40 7.19
C VAL A 186 11.97 0.62 6.53
N ASN A 187 11.99 -0.70 6.64
CA ASN A 187 10.96 -1.56 6.08
C ASN A 187 9.65 -1.45 6.85
N HIS A 188 9.69 -1.25 8.17
CA HIS A 188 8.48 -1.07 8.98
C HIS A 188 7.73 0.21 8.59
N PHE A 189 8.42 1.31 8.28
CA PHE A 189 7.79 2.51 7.72
C PHE A 189 7.03 2.20 6.42
N LYS A 190 7.63 1.42 5.51
CA LYS A 190 6.97 0.97 4.28
C LYS A 190 5.75 0.10 4.57
N CYS A 191 5.84 -0.77 5.58
CA CYS A 191 4.71 -1.59 6.01
C CYS A 191 3.55 -0.75 6.55
N ILE A 192 3.82 0.31 7.31
CA ILE A 192 2.78 1.26 7.77
C ILE A 192 2.11 1.93 6.56
N ASP A 193 2.88 2.34 5.56
CA ASP A 193 2.34 2.90 4.33
C ASP A 193 1.42 1.92 3.59
N MET A 194 1.83 0.66 3.48
CA MET A 194 1.01 -0.41 2.89
C MET A 194 -0.28 -0.64 3.67
N VAL A 195 -0.22 -0.60 5.00
CA VAL A 195 -1.38 -0.73 5.89
C VAL A 195 -2.38 0.41 5.65
N ILE A 196 -1.91 1.66 5.59
CA ILE A 196 -2.76 2.84 5.34
C ILE A 196 -3.42 2.75 3.95
N ASP A 197 -2.66 2.40 2.92
CA ASP A 197 -3.16 2.30 1.55
C ASP A 197 -4.22 1.20 1.39
N SER A 198 -4.00 0.06 2.05
CA SER A 198 -4.86 -1.12 1.96
C SER A 198 -5.89 -1.25 3.08
N ALA A 199 -6.03 -0.23 3.96
CA ALA A 199 -6.87 -0.33 5.16
C ALA A 199 -8.31 -0.76 4.88
N HIS A 200 -8.91 -0.34 3.74
CA HIS A 200 -10.29 -0.73 3.39
C HIS A 200 -10.45 -2.20 2.97
N HIS A 201 -9.36 -2.88 2.57
CA HIS A 201 -9.44 -4.26 2.14
C HIS A 201 -9.45 -5.21 3.35
N VAL A 202 -10.19 -6.31 3.22
CA VAL A 202 -10.15 -7.40 4.21
C VAL A 202 -8.74 -7.98 4.31
N PRO A 203 -8.31 -8.42 5.50
CA PRO A 203 -7.04 -9.12 5.62
C PRO A 203 -7.08 -10.42 4.80
N SER A 204 -6.00 -10.67 4.07
CA SER A 204 -5.82 -11.85 3.23
C SER A 204 -4.46 -12.48 3.44
N GLU A 205 -4.34 -13.77 3.16
CA GLU A 205 -3.07 -14.49 3.24
C GLU A 205 -1.97 -13.81 2.41
N ALA A 206 -2.31 -13.38 1.18
CA ALA A 206 -1.36 -12.68 0.31
C ALA A 206 -0.85 -11.38 0.94
N PHE A 207 -1.73 -10.60 1.58
CA PHE A 207 -1.34 -9.36 2.26
C PHE A 207 -0.47 -9.62 3.49
N VAL A 208 -0.80 -10.64 4.28
CA VAL A 208 -0.01 -11.06 5.45
C VAL A 208 1.42 -11.45 5.03
N LYS A 209 1.55 -12.27 3.98
CA LYS A 209 2.84 -12.66 3.40
C LYS A 209 3.60 -11.48 2.82
N GLN A 210 2.90 -10.56 2.15
CA GLN A 210 3.50 -9.35 1.58
C GLN A 210 4.07 -8.42 2.66
N LEU A 211 3.35 -8.22 3.78
CA LEU A 211 3.87 -7.44 4.91
C LEU A 211 5.16 -8.03 5.46
N HIS A 212 5.18 -9.36 5.70
CA HIS A 212 6.38 -10.04 6.16
C HIS A 212 7.52 -9.94 5.13
N GLY A 213 7.22 -10.11 3.84
CA GLY A 213 8.20 -9.99 2.76
C GLY A 213 8.86 -8.62 2.70
N VAL A 214 8.08 -7.54 2.89
CA VAL A 214 8.61 -6.17 2.95
C VAL A 214 9.39 -5.95 4.24
N LEU A 215 8.86 -6.36 5.39
CA LEU A 215 9.50 -6.18 6.70
C LEU A 215 10.91 -6.77 6.76
N LYS A 216 11.08 -8.00 6.28
CA LYS A 216 12.34 -8.74 6.32
C LYS A 216 13.21 -8.57 5.07
N SER A 217 12.80 -7.70 4.13
CA SER A 217 13.56 -7.47 2.89
C SER A 217 14.93 -6.85 3.18
N GLY A 218 15.98 -7.45 2.61
CA GLY A 218 17.36 -6.94 2.71
C GLY A 218 18.06 -7.18 4.04
N THR A 219 17.41 -7.85 5.01
CA THR A 219 18.04 -8.30 6.26
C THR A 219 18.99 -9.49 6.03
N SER A 220 19.77 -9.84 7.04
CA SER A 220 20.61 -11.04 7.01
C SER A 220 19.77 -12.32 6.79
N ASP A 221 18.58 -12.39 7.38
CA ASP A 221 17.62 -13.48 7.23
C ASP A 221 17.18 -13.69 5.77
N PHE A 222 17.10 -12.62 4.98
CA PHE A 222 16.75 -12.70 3.57
C PHE A 222 17.70 -13.57 2.76
N ARG A 223 18.93 -13.74 3.24
CA ARG A 223 19.99 -14.56 2.59
C ARG A 223 19.89 -16.04 2.95
N LEU A 224 19.05 -16.39 3.93
CA LEU A 224 18.91 -17.75 4.44
C LEU A 224 17.82 -18.49 3.69
N ASN A 225 18.16 -19.50 2.90
CA ASN A 225 17.20 -20.26 2.08
C ASN A 225 16.11 -20.95 2.91
N TRP A 226 16.35 -21.24 4.16
CA TRP A 226 15.41 -21.88 5.08
C TRP A 226 14.45 -20.90 5.75
N PHE A 227 14.81 -19.62 5.83
CA PHE A 227 14.03 -18.61 6.53
C PHE A 227 12.71 -18.25 5.83
N ALA A 228 12.64 -18.37 4.51
CA ALA A 228 11.43 -18.20 3.70
C ALA A 228 10.76 -16.82 3.84
N VAL A 229 11.53 -15.72 3.69
CA VAL A 229 11.00 -14.36 3.73
C VAL A 229 9.79 -14.19 2.79
N GLY A 230 8.67 -13.66 3.33
CA GLY A 230 7.42 -13.52 2.57
C GLY A 230 6.62 -14.81 2.42
N ASN A 231 7.05 -15.89 3.06
CA ASN A 231 6.35 -17.17 3.10
C ASN A 231 6.33 -17.74 4.52
N TYR A 232 5.50 -18.76 4.73
CA TYR A 232 5.39 -19.40 6.03
C TYR A 232 6.66 -20.14 6.43
N LYS A 233 6.84 -20.28 7.73
CA LYS A 233 8.00 -20.97 8.32
C LYS A 233 8.16 -22.38 7.80
N LYS A 234 9.41 -22.80 7.66
CA LYS A 234 9.78 -24.17 7.26
C LYS A 234 10.24 -25.01 8.44
N LEU A 235 10.63 -24.37 9.53
CA LEU A 235 11.09 -25.01 10.75
C LEU A 235 10.13 -24.71 11.90
N PRO A 236 9.89 -25.65 12.82
CA PRO A 236 9.15 -25.40 14.04
C PRO A 236 9.79 -24.26 14.84
N ASN A 237 8.98 -23.47 15.51
CA ASN A 237 9.42 -22.46 16.46
C ASN A 237 8.54 -22.47 17.72
N GLU A 238 9.02 -21.84 18.77
CA GLU A 238 8.33 -21.70 20.05
C GLU A 238 8.28 -20.22 20.43
N VAL A 239 7.26 -19.80 21.16
CA VAL A 239 7.10 -18.44 21.68
C VAL A 239 6.76 -18.51 23.17
N GLY A 240 7.61 -17.91 24.01
CA GLY A 240 7.38 -17.86 25.45
C GLY A 240 7.19 -19.24 26.10
N GLY A 241 7.81 -20.28 25.56
CA GLY A 241 7.67 -21.67 25.99
C GLY A 241 6.36 -22.35 25.56
N MET A 242 5.61 -21.74 24.63
CA MET A 242 4.42 -22.35 24.02
C MET A 242 4.75 -22.85 22.62
N THR A 243 4.27 -24.06 22.31
CA THR A 243 4.36 -24.63 20.96
C THR A 243 3.42 -23.88 20.02
N THR A 244 3.92 -23.46 18.88
CA THR A 244 3.15 -22.78 17.84
C THR A 244 2.66 -23.79 16.81
N ALA A 245 1.87 -23.35 15.82
CA ALA A 245 1.46 -24.22 14.70
C ALA A 245 2.67 -24.85 14.00
N THR A 246 2.57 -26.13 13.64
CA THR A 246 3.65 -26.78 12.90
C THR A 246 3.72 -26.24 11.45
N PRO A 247 4.90 -26.28 10.78
CA PRO A 247 5.04 -25.78 9.42
C PRO A 247 3.99 -26.31 8.45
N GLU A 248 3.59 -27.59 8.60
CA GLU A 248 2.61 -28.25 7.74
C GLU A 248 1.19 -27.69 7.95
N ASN A 249 0.87 -27.23 9.17
CA ASN A 249 -0.46 -26.79 9.56
C ASN A 249 -0.65 -25.28 9.43
N VAL A 250 0.43 -24.48 9.38
CA VAL A 250 0.38 -23.00 9.36
C VAL A 250 -0.59 -22.49 8.29
N ALA A 251 -0.51 -23.00 7.07
CA ALA A 251 -1.33 -22.48 5.97
C ALA A 251 -2.83 -22.69 6.23
N SER A 252 -3.21 -23.87 6.74
CA SER A 252 -4.60 -24.20 7.05
C SER A 252 -5.11 -23.38 8.24
N GLU A 253 -4.29 -23.19 9.27
CA GLU A 253 -4.67 -22.43 10.47
C GLU A 253 -4.81 -20.94 10.16
N VAL A 254 -3.90 -20.33 9.38
CA VAL A 254 -4.04 -18.94 8.94
C VAL A 254 -5.28 -18.77 8.04
N CYS A 255 -5.52 -19.69 7.11
CA CYS A 255 -6.70 -19.65 6.25
C CYS A 255 -7.99 -19.69 7.08
N LYS A 256 -8.06 -20.59 8.07
CA LYS A 256 -9.19 -20.71 9.00
C LYS A 256 -9.37 -19.43 9.82
N LEU A 257 -8.30 -18.90 10.42
CA LEU A 257 -8.34 -17.66 11.19
C LEU A 257 -8.89 -16.50 10.36
N LEU A 258 -8.38 -16.32 9.13
CA LEU A 258 -8.83 -15.25 8.23
C LEU A 258 -10.28 -15.43 7.80
N ALA A 259 -10.73 -16.66 7.52
CA ALA A 259 -12.10 -16.95 7.13
C ALA A 259 -13.08 -16.62 8.27
N GLU A 260 -12.80 -17.09 9.48
CA GLU A 260 -13.63 -16.83 10.67
C GLU A 260 -13.66 -15.34 11.00
N TYR A 261 -12.52 -14.68 11.05
CA TYR A 261 -12.44 -13.24 11.29
C TYR A 261 -13.19 -12.42 10.24
N ASN A 262 -13.03 -12.74 8.95
CA ASN A 262 -13.70 -12.01 7.88
C ASN A 262 -15.21 -12.22 7.84
N ALA A 263 -15.73 -13.30 8.42
CA ALA A 263 -17.17 -13.58 8.52
C ALA A 263 -17.89 -12.63 9.50
N ILE A 264 -17.18 -12.05 10.46
CA ILE A 264 -17.74 -11.08 11.42
C ILE A 264 -18.04 -9.79 10.66
N LYS A 265 -19.31 -9.35 10.65
CA LYS A 265 -19.76 -8.15 9.91
C LYS A 265 -19.39 -6.84 10.61
N CYS A 266 -19.73 -6.74 11.91
CA CYS A 266 -19.40 -5.59 12.75
C CYS A 266 -18.42 -6.04 13.81
N LYS A 267 -17.18 -5.54 13.72
CA LYS A 267 -16.10 -5.96 14.59
C LYS A 267 -15.94 -5.01 15.76
N SER A 268 -15.85 -5.56 16.96
CA SER A 268 -15.48 -4.87 18.18
C SER A 268 -13.96 -4.87 18.39
N LEU A 269 -13.48 -4.11 19.37
CA LEU A 269 -12.08 -4.18 19.80
C LEU A 269 -11.71 -5.61 20.23
N GLU A 270 -12.60 -6.30 20.92
CA GLU A 270 -12.36 -7.67 21.40
C GLU A 270 -12.18 -8.65 20.23
N ASP A 271 -12.95 -8.52 19.15
CA ASP A 271 -12.77 -9.34 17.94
C ASP A 271 -11.39 -9.10 17.29
N LEU A 272 -10.91 -7.86 17.30
CA LEU A 272 -9.59 -7.51 16.79
C LEU A 272 -8.47 -8.11 17.67
N LEU A 273 -8.66 -8.07 18.98
CA LEU A 273 -7.69 -8.65 19.93
C LEU A 273 -7.68 -10.17 19.84
N ASP A 274 -8.84 -10.83 19.71
CA ASP A 274 -8.93 -12.28 19.50
C ASP A 274 -8.21 -12.71 18.22
N PHE A 275 -8.44 -11.99 17.12
CA PHE A 275 -7.72 -12.21 15.87
C PHE A 275 -6.21 -12.08 16.06
N HIS A 276 -5.77 -11.04 16.76
CA HIS A 276 -4.35 -10.80 17.02
C HIS A 276 -3.71 -11.90 17.87
N VAL A 277 -4.34 -12.28 18.97
CA VAL A 277 -3.86 -13.37 19.84
C VAL A 277 -3.73 -14.68 19.08
N ARG A 278 -4.75 -15.05 18.32
CA ARG A 278 -4.74 -16.28 17.51
C ARG A 278 -3.65 -16.24 16.44
N PHE A 279 -3.41 -15.08 15.83
CA PHE A 279 -2.30 -14.90 14.89
C PHE A 279 -0.94 -15.12 15.58
N GLU A 280 -0.74 -14.55 16.77
CA GLU A 280 0.47 -14.72 17.58
C GLU A 280 0.65 -16.19 18.02
N CYS A 281 -0.44 -16.91 18.35
CA CYS A 281 -0.38 -18.33 18.67
C CYS A 281 -0.01 -19.21 17.46
N ILE A 282 -0.54 -18.94 16.28
CA ILE A 282 -0.16 -19.64 15.05
C ILE A 282 1.32 -19.42 14.73
N HIS A 283 1.80 -18.21 14.91
CA HIS A 283 3.18 -17.79 14.68
C HIS A 283 3.67 -18.21 13.28
N PRO A 284 3.07 -17.66 12.21
CA PRO A 284 3.18 -18.22 10.86
C PRO A 284 4.56 -18.10 10.21
N PHE A 285 5.40 -17.20 10.67
CA PHE A 285 6.72 -16.93 10.10
C PHE A 285 7.85 -17.41 11.00
N GLN A 286 9.05 -17.50 10.47
CA GLN A 286 10.22 -17.91 11.24
C GLN A 286 10.62 -16.85 12.28
N ASP A 287 10.47 -15.56 11.93
CA ASP A 287 10.60 -14.37 12.77
C ASP A 287 9.69 -13.25 12.24
N GLY A 288 9.54 -12.13 12.98
CA GLY A 288 8.77 -10.96 12.57
C GLY A 288 7.25 -11.08 12.78
N ASN A 289 6.78 -12.14 13.44
CA ASN A 289 5.35 -12.37 13.67
C ASN A 289 4.71 -11.25 14.49
N GLY A 290 5.31 -10.87 15.61
CA GLY A 290 4.79 -9.81 16.48
C GLY A 290 4.65 -8.47 15.73
N ARG A 291 5.62 -8.10 14.92
CA ARG A 291 5.57 -6.87 14.10
C ARG A 291 4.46 -6.93 13.06
N VAL A 292 4.34 -8.04 12.32
CA VAL A 292 3.25 -8.25 11.36
C VAL A 292 1.89 -8.26 12.07
N GLY A 293 1.77 -8.95 13.20
CA GLY A 293 0.54 -9.00 14.00
C GLY A 293 0.09 -7.60 14.47
N ARG A 294 1.01 -6.79 15.00
CA ARG A 294 0.70 -5.41 15.41
C ARG A 294 0.36 -4.48 14.24
N LEU A 295 0.99 -4.65 13.08
CA LEU A 295 0.63 -3.94 11.85
C LEU A 295 -0.77 -4.32 11.35
N LEU A 296 -1.14 -5.61 11.41
CA LEU A 296 -2.49 -6.09 11.07
C LEU A 296 -3.53 -5.54 12.05
N LEU A 297 -3.20 -5.52 13.35
CA LEU A 297 -4.07 -4.96 14.37
C LEU A 297 -4.33 -3.47 14.14
N PHE A 298 -3.28 -2.69 13.86
CA PHE A 298 -3.40 -1.28 13.49
C PHE A 298 -4.25 -1.08 12.22
N LYS A 299 -4.02 -1.90 11.20
CA LYS A 299 -4.82 -1.91 9.97
C LYS A 299 -6.32 -2.11 10.26
N GLU A 300 -6.64 -3.12 11.08
CA GLU A 300 -8.03 -3.46 11.35
C GLU A 300 -8.72 -2.42 12.25
N CYS A 301 -7.98 -1.74 13.14
CA CYS A 301 -8.50 -0.56 13.84
C CYS A 301 -8.91 0.53 12.83
N LEU A 302 -8.03 0.88 11.88
CA LEU A 302 -8.34 1.87 10.84
C LEU A 302 -9.54 1.46 9.98
N ARG A 303 -9.62 0.17 9.60
CA ARG A 303 -10.67 -0.37 8.75
C ARG A 303 -12.05 -0.29 9.39
N ASN A 304 -12.13 -0.58 10.69
CA ASN A 304 -13.38 -0.64 11.43
C ASN A 304 -13.70 0.67 12.17
N ASN A 305 -12.92 1.75 11.92
CA ASN A 305 -13.04 3.04 12.59
C ASN A 305 -13.00 2.93 14.12
N ILE A 306 -12.23 1.98 14.63
CA ILE A 306 -11.88 1.84 16.04
C ILE A 306 -10.63 2.69 16.28
N VAL A 307 -10.58 3.42 17.41
CA VAL A 307 -9.39 4.19 17.76
C VAL A 307 -8.19 3.23 17.87
N PRO A 308 -7.12 3.43 17.07
CA PRO A 308 -5.95 2.60 17.17
C PRO A 308 -5.21 2.81 18.49
N PHE A 309 -4.21 1.98 18.71
CA PHE A 309 -3.29 2.13 19.84
C PHE A 309 -1.89 1.66 19.44
N ILE A 310 -0.90 2.13 20.18
CA ILE A 310 0.49 1.73 20.05
C ILE A 310 0.88 1.08 21.37
N ILE A 311 1.27 -0.19 21.30
CA ILE A 311 1.80 -0.89 22.48
C ILE A 311 3.20 -0.34 22.72
N ALA A 312 3.34 0.44 23.78
CA ALA A 312 4.60 1.05 24.12
C ALA A 312 5.59 0.00 24.69
N ALA A 313 6.86 0.21 24.47
CA ALA A 313 7.91 -0.73 24.85
C ALA A 313 7.93 -1.01 26.38
N ASP A 314 7.57 -0.02 27.20
CA ASP A 314 7.42 -0.14 28.65
C ASP A 314 6.27 -1.08 29.07
N MET A 315 5.31 -1.32 28.18
CA MET A 315 4.17 -2.21 28.39
C MET A 315 4.43 -3.66 27.93
N LYS A 316 5.62 -3.98 27.43
CA LYS A 316 5.98 -5.29 26.85
C LYS A 316 5.59 -6.47 27.72
N MET A 317 5.87 -6.42 29.02
CA MET A 317 5.57 -7.51 29.95
C MET A 317 4.06 -7.71 30.14
N PHE A 318 3.28 -6.63 30.20
CA PHE A 318 1.83 -6.70 30.31
C PHE A 318 1.20 -7.23 29.02
N TYR A 319 1.75 -6.82 27.88
CA TYR A 319 1.35 -7.32 26.56
C TYR A 319 1.53 -8.83 26.44
N TYR A 320 2.72 -9.35 26.73
CA TYR A 320 2.97 -10.79 26.65
C TYR A 320 2.16 -11.59 27.69
N ARG A 321 1.95 -11.05 28.89
CA ARG A 321 1.04 -11.66 29.84
C ARG A 321 -0.39 -11.71 29.28
N GLY A 322 -0.86 -10.61 28.70
CA GLY A 322 -2.18 -10.53 28.11
C GLY A 322 -2.39 -11.51 26.96
N LEU A 323 -1.39 -11.71 26.09
CA LEU A 323 -1.43 -12.74 25.05
C LEU A 323 -1.52 -14.15 25.65
N LYS A 324 -0.68 -14.44 26.62
CA LYS A 324 -0.60 -15.77 27.25
C LYS A 324 -1.86 -16.16 28.02
N GLU A 325 -2.47 -15.21 28.71
CA GLU A 325 -3.63 -15.47 29.57
C GLU A 325 -4.98 -15.24 28.87
N TRP A 326 -5.00 -14.94 27.57
CA TRP A 326 -6.19 -14.54 26.81
C TRP A 326 -7.38 -15.50 26.97
N ASP A 327 -7.12 -16.80 26.91
CA ASP A 327 -8.17 -17.82 27.04
C ASP A 327 -8.76 -17.90 28.45
N ARG A 328 -8.02 -17.43 29.46
CA ARG A 328 -8.43 -17.48 30.88
C ARG A 328 -8.99 -16.14 31.34
N GLU A 329 -8.28 -15.05 31.04
CA GLU A 329 -8.58 -13.71 31.53
C GLU A 329 -8.27 -12.67 30.44
N ARG A 330 -9.27 -12.35 29.64
CA ARG A 330 -9.17 -11.39 28.53
C ARG A 330 -8.89 -9.97 29.00
N GLY A 331 -9.27 -9.67 30.26
CA GLY A 331 -9.10 -8.35 30.87
C GLY A 331 -7.66 -7.84 30.81
N TYR A 332 -6.67 -8.71 30.99
CA TYR A 332 -5.27 -8.29 30.99
C TYR A 332 -4.83 -7.62 29.67
N LEU A 333 -5.17 -8.22 28.54
CA LEU A 333 -4.84 -7.62 27.23
C LEU A 333 -5.76 -6.46 26.90
N ARG A 334 -7.08 -6.65 27.10
CA ARG A 334 -8.08 -5.64 26.79
C ARG A 334 -7.82 -4.32 27.53
N ASP A 335 -7.63 -4.37 28.86
CA ASP A 335 -7.49 -3.16 29.68
C ASP A 335 -6.17 -2.45 29.37
N MET A 336 -5.09 -3.21 29.09
CA MET A 336 -3.83 -2.68 28.60
C MET A 336 -4.02 -1.96 27.25
N CYS A 337 -4.75 -2.55 26.31
CA CYS A 337 -5.02 -1.94 25.02
C CYS A 337 -5.91 -0.70 25.14
N LEU A 338 -6.91 -0.70 26.04
CA LEU A 338 -7.72 0.49 26.33
C LEU A 338 -6.86 1.62 26.90
N LEU A 339 -5.94 1.35 27.81
CA LEU A 339 -4.98 2.35 28.29
C LEU A 339 -4.11 2.90 27.14
N ALA A 340 -3.66 2.04 26.24
CA ALA A 340 -2.89 2.45 25.09
C ALA A 340 -3.75 3.27 24.09
N GLN A 341 -5.06 2.98 23.94
CA GLN A 341 -5.99 3.81 23.20
C GLN A 341 -6.15 5.20 23.81
N ASP A 342 -6.24 5.30 25.14
CA ASP A 342 -6.34 6.60 25.80
C ASP A 342 -5.09 7.46 25.56
N ARG A 343 -3.90 6.86 25.59
CA ARG A 343 -2.67 7.53 25.16
C ARG A 343 -2.76 7.97 23.69
N PHE A 344 -3.29 7.15 22.80
CA PHE A 344 -3.45 7.48 21.40
C PHE A 344 -4.47 8.61 21.16
N LYS A 345 -5.57 8.64 21.94
CA LYS A 345 -6.56 9.73 21.90
C LYS A 345 -5.91 11.09 22.20
N THR A 346 -4.87 11.15 23.04
CA THR A 346 -4.14 12.41 23.26
C THR A 346 -3.46 12.92 21.96
N TYR A 347 -3.00 12.02 21.09
CA TYR A 347 -2.50 12.42 19.77
C TYR A 347 -3.65 12.92 18.88
N LEU A 348 -4.79 12.22 18.86
CA LEU A 348 -5.96 12.64 18.08
C LEU A 348 -6.44 14.04 18.49
N ASP A 349 -6.51 14.31 19.79
CA ASP A 349 -6.90 15.61 20.32
C ASP A 349 -5.87 16.71 19.97
N TYR A 350 -4.58 16.42 20.11
CA TYR A 350 -3.48 17.36 19.76
C TYR A 350 -3.53 17.74 18.26
N PHE A 351 -3.69 16.76 17.38
CA PHE A 351 -3.77 16.98 15.94
C PHE A 351 -5.18 17.34 15.43
N ARG A 352 -6.16 17.43 16.35
CA ARG A 352 -7.58 17.74 16.05
C ARG A 352 -8.21 16.78 15.04
N VAL A 353 -7.86 15.50 15.15
CA VAL A 353 -8.43 14.44 14.33
C VAL A 353 -9.73 13.97 14.96
N PRO A 354 -10.85 13.94 14.21
CA PRO A 354 -12.12 13.49 14.76
C PRO A 354 -12.10 11.97 15.02
N TYR A 355 -12.65 11.57 16.15
CA TYR A 355 -12.93 10.18 16.51
C TYR A 355 -14.21 10.10 17.34
N ASN A 356 -14.81 8.90 17.42
CA ASN A 356 -15.97 8.68 18.25
C ASN A 356 -15.55 8.81 19.71
N LYS A 357 -16.10 9.80 20.41
CA LYS A 357 -16.01 9.92 21.87
C LYS A 357 -17.16 9.11 22.44
N GLU A 358 -16.85 7.90 22.89
CA GLU A 358 -17.80 7.13 23.72
C GLU A 358 -17.88 7.72 25.10
#